data_a4e9c6ecfb90cb2ce3a7ade6c7ce94e1
#
_entry.id   a4e9c6ecfb90cb2ce3a7ade6c7ce94e1
#
_cell.length_a   1.000
_cell.length_b   1.000
_cell.length_c   1.000
_cell.angle_alpha   90.00
_cell.angle_beta   90.00
_cell.angle_gamma   90.00
#
_symmetry.space_group_name_H-M   'P 1'
#
loop_
_entity.id
_entity.type
_entity.pdbx_description
1 polymer ?
#
loop_
_entity_poly.entity_id
_entity_poly.type
_entity_poly.pdbx_seq_one_letter_code
_entity_poly.pdbx_strand_id
1 'polypeptide(L)'
;LCNDDGCEVQEPADRSIRPRQRGMPHSQFSWKNRPRNVLVIKKPKDKNTTAMLPRVHAILQAKGIRTWVEPVVHWETGLGQTWEQDDDPNLDRLIDFIVCLGGDGTILWVSNLFPRAVPPVVSFAMGSLGFLTAFAEESIPKAIDDVVAGNFFFTMRSRLVAHVVHADGTEERERHVVLNEIVVDRGSRSQLIDLDVKVDGNPMTKVLADGVMISTPTGSTAYALAAGGSMVHPGVPGILFVPICPHTLSFRPLVLPDSVILTIQVPETARVEPVASFDGKQQRRLRRGESLVVAGWRYPVPAICHAGETGDWFRAVKDSLLWNVRGA
;
A
#
# COMPACT_ATOMS: atom_id res chain seq x y z
N LEU A 1 12.16 13.61 0.35
CA LEU A 1 12.41 14.94 -0.21
C LEU A 1 12.66 14.74 -1.70
N CYS A 2 11.73 15.14 -2.55
CA CYS A 2 11.98 15.27 -3.98
C CYS A 2 12.89 16.49 -4.16
N ASN A 3 14.14 16.26 -4.55
CA ASN A 3 14.95 17.34 -5.11
C ASN A 3 14.38 17.71 -6.48
N ASP A 4 14.66 18.93 -6.99
CA ASP A 4 14.21 19.44 -8.29
C ASP A 4 14.53 18.53 -9.49
N ASP A 5 15.28 17.44 -9.26
CA ASP A 5 15.70 16.44 -10.25
C ASP A 5 14.78 15.19 -10.37
N GLY A 6 13.62 15.16 -9.68
CA GLY A 6 12.65 14.06 -9.71
C GLY A 6 12.86 13.05 -8.59
N CYS A 7 11.82 12.30 -8.24
CA CYS A 7 11.92 11.21 -7.28
C CYS A 7 12.86 10.14 -7.83
N GLU A 8 14.04 10.00 -7.25
CA GLU A 8 14.86 8.82 -7.49
C GLU A 8 14.22 7.63 -6.78
N VAL A 9 13.72 6.68 -7.54
CA VAL A 9 13.54 5.32 -7.05
C VAL A 9 14.94 4.79 -6.80
N GLN A 10 15.30 4.52 -5.53
CA GLN A 10 16.65 4.09 -5.16
C GLN A 10 17.03 2.87 -6.00
N GLU A 11 18.11 2.99 -6.74
CA GLU A 11 18.59 1.98 -7.65
C GLU A 11 18.93 0.67 -6.93
N PRO A 12 18.37 -0.47 -7.36
CA PRO A 12 19.12 -1.71 -7.23
C PRO A 12 20.40 -1.53 -8.06
N ALA A 13 21.55 -1.83 -7.50
CA ALA A 13 22.82 -1.71 -8.21
C ALA A 13 22.66 -2.28 -9.65
N ASP A 14 22.85 -1.48 -10.68
CA ASP A 14 22.73 -1.76 -12.10
C ASP A 14 21.34 -1.78 -12.78
N ARG A 15 20.21 -1.49 -12.07
CA ARG A 15 18.85 -1.63 -12.65
C ARG A 15 17.97 -0.40 -12.41
N SER A 16 18.44 0.78 -12.80
CA SER A 16 17.67 2.00 -12.64
C SER A 16 16.49 2.07 -13.60
N ILE A 17 15.31 2.25 -13.02
CA ILE A 17 14.11 2.66 -13.76
C ILE A 17 14.13 4.18 -13.82
N ARG A 18 14.14 4.77 -15.01
CA ARG A 18 14.11 6.23 -15.18
C ARG A 18 12.80 6.67 -15.82
N PRO A 19 12.11 7.69 -15.29
CA PRO A 19 10.97 8.26 -15.99
C PRO A 19 11.43 8.85 -17.33
N ARG A 20 10.69 8.55 -18.39
CA ARG A 20 11.01 9.01 -19.76
C ARG A 20 10.73 10.49 -20.00
N GLN A 21 9.79 11.09 -19.23
CA GLN A 21 9.45 12.52 -19.35
C GLN A 21 8.99 13.10 -18.03
N ARG A 22 9.46 14.33 -17.71
CA ARG A 22 8.97 15.15 -16.60
C ARG A 22 7.66 15.85 -16.99
N GLY A 23 6.75 15.99 -16.04
CA GLY A 23 5.60 16.90 -16.17
C GLY A 23 4.39 16.35 -16.89
N MET A 24 4.32 15.07 -17.23
CA MET A 24 3.10 14.43 -17.74
C MET A 24 2.36 13.70 -16.60
N PRO A 25 1.02 13.66 -16.59
CA PRO A 25 0.24 12.86 -15.65
C PRO A 25 0.51 11.34 -15.79
N HIS A 26 1.37 10.94 -16.72
CA HIS A 26 1.72 9.56 -17.03
C HIS A 26 3.23 9.43 -17.14
N SER A 27 3.87 8.90 -16.11
CA SER A 27 5.29 8.54 -16.19
C SER A 27 5.43 7.21 -16.93
N GLN A 28 6.26 7.22 -17.97
CA GLN A 28 6.60 6.03 -18.74
C GLN A 28 8.00 5.56 -18.34
N PHE A 29 8.14 4.30 -17.97
CA PHE A 29 9.43 3.70 -17.66
C PHE A 29 10.07 3.04 -18.87
N SER A 30 11.39 2.96 -18.83
CA SER A 30 12.16 2.04 -19.67
C SER A 30 13.16 1.30 -18.81
N TRP A 31 13.34 0.03 -19.07
CA TRP A 31 14.37 -0.75 -18.42
C TRP A 31 15.75 -0.30 -18.90
N LYS A 32 16.70 -0.09 -17.98
CA LYS A 32 18.12 0.11 -18.34
C LYS A 32 18.69 -1.18 -18.91
N ASN A 33 18.35 -2.31 -18.30
CA ASN A 33 18.68 -3.65 -18.75
C ASN A 33 17.38 -4.49 -18.76
N ARG A 34 17.31 -5.48 -19.63
CA ARG A 34 16.15 -6.38 -19.70
C ARG A 34 15.93 -7.07 -18.35
N PRO A 35 14.70 -7.13 -17.82
CA PRO A 35 14.40 -7.80 -16.57
C PRO A 35 14.75 -9.30 -16.65
N ARG A 36 15.25 -9.85 -15.54
CA ARG A 36 15.73 -11.23 -15.44
C ARG A 36 15.09 -12.02 -14.31
N ASN A 37 14.61 -11.34 -13.27
CA ASN A 37 14.04 -11.96 -12.07
C ASN A 37 12.67 -11.36 -11.78
N VAL A 38 11.65 -12.19 -11.75
CA VAL A 38 10.28 -11.78 -11.49
C VAL A 38 9.73 -12.57 -10.33
N LEU A 39 9.22 -11.86 -9.33
CA LEU A 39 8.52 -12.48 -8.21
C LEU A 39 7.05 -12.61 -8.55
N VAL A 40 6.50 -13.81 -8.44
CA VAL A 40 5.07 -14.07 -8.60
C VAL A 40 4.47 -14.29 -7.21
N ILE A 41 3.61 -13.37 -6.81
CA ILE A 41 2.82 -13.46 -5.57
C ILE A 41 1.40 -13.85 -5.94
N LYS A 42 0.86 -14.88 -5.30
CA LYS A 42 -0.51 -15.34 -5.51
C LYS A 42 -1.34 -15.26 -4.23
N LYS A 43 -2.65 -15.11 -4.38
CA LYS A 43 -3.57 -15.18 -3.25
C LYS A 43 -3.45 -16.55 -2.55
N PRO A 44 -3.21 -16.58 -1.23
CA PRO A 44 -3.08 -17.84 -0.48
C PRO A 44 -4.33 -18.69 -0.57
N LYS A 45 -4.17 -20.03 -0.63
CA LYS A 45 -5.26 -21.02 -0.61
C LYS A 45 -6.34 -20.82 -1.68
N ASP A 46 -6.03 -20.12 -2.75
CA ASP A 46 -6.95 -19.85 -3.85
C ASP A 46 -6.63 -20.78 -5.04
N LYS A 47 -7.64 -21.54 -5.48
CA LYS A 47 -7.47 -22.54 -6.55
C LYS A 47 -7.21 -21.91 -7.91
N ASN A 48 -7.84 -20.76 -8.21
CA ASN A 48 -7.71 -20.09 -9.50
C ASN A 48 -6.30 -19.52 -9.66
N THR A 49 -5.78 -18.82 -8.64
CA THR A 49 -4.42 -18.30 -8.67
C THR A 49 -3.38 -19.42 -8.70
N THR A 50 -3.64 -20.54 -8.02
CA THR A 50 -2.75 -21.72 -8.06
C THR A 50 -2.73 -22.35 -9.46
N ALA A 51 -3.87 -22.45 -10.13
CA ALA A 51 -3.95 -22.98 -11.51
C ALA A 51 -3.31 -22.01 -12.54
N MET A 52 -3.31 -20.70 -12.27
CA MET A 52 -2.70 -19.70 -13.16
C MET A 52 -1.17 -19.67 -13.05
N LEU A 53 -0.59 -20.01 -11.90
CA LEU A 53 0.85 -19.92 -11.65
C LEU A 53 1.70 -20.66 -12.69
N PRO A 54 1.42 -21.93 -13.10
CA PRO A 54 2.19 -22.62 -14.15
C PRO A 54 2.16 -21.87 -15.48
N ARG A 55 1.04 -21.25 -15.84
CA ARG A 55 0.89 -20.49 -17.08
C ARG A 55 1.76 -19.23 -17.05
N VAL A 56 1.75 -18.46 -15.96
CA VAL A 56 2.62 -17.30 -15.78
C VAL A 56 4.09 -17.72 -15.80
N HIS A 57 4.43 -18.80 -15.08
CA HIS A 57 5.79 -19.35 -15.08
C HIS A 57 6.27 -19.69 -16.49
N ALA A 58 5.48 -20.38 -17.31
CA ALA A 58 5.80 -20.73 -18.69
C ALA A 58 6.02 -19.48 -19.57
N ILE A 59 5.18 -18.44 -19.41
CA ILE A 59 5.34 -17.15 -20.14
C ILE A 59 6.67 -16.50 -19.78
N LEU A 60 7.05 -16.46 -18.52
CA LEU A 60 8.30 -15.86 -18.06
C LEU A 60 9.51 -16.68 -18.54
N GLN A 61 9.45 -18.01 -18.45
CA GLN A 61 10.48 -18.91 -18.94
C GLN A 61 10.74 -18.75 -20.45
N ALA A 62 9.68 -18.66 -21.25
CA ALA A 62 9.79 -18.45 -22.69
C ALA A 62 10.53 -17.15 -23.06
N LYS A 63 10.57 -16.19 -22.12
CA LYS A 63 11.31 -14.91 -22.25
C LYS A 63 12.71 -14.95 -21.64
N GLY A 64 13.14 -16.10 -21.10
CA GLY A 64 14.42 -16.25 -20.40
C GLY A 64 14.47 -15.56 -19.05
N ILE A 65 13.29 -15.35 -18.41
CA ILE A 65 13.15 -14.70 -17.11
C ILE A 65 13.00 -15.76 -16.02
N ARG A 66 13.76 -15.61 -14.94
CA ARG A 66 13.67 -16.47 -13.77
C ARG A 66 12.43 -16.08 -12.94
N THR A 67 11.62 -17.07 -12.61
CA THR A 67 10.46 -16.90 -11.74
C THR A 67 10.86 -17.18 -10.30
N TRP A 68 10.52 -16.24 -9.42
CA TRP A 68 10.62 -16.39 -7.96
C TRP A 68 9.22 -16.49 -7.39
N VAL A 69 9.06 -17.28 -6.33
CA VAL A 69 7.80 -17.44 -5.60
C VAL A 69 8.08 -17.52 -4.11
N GLU A 70 7.05 -17.28 -3.29
CA GLU A 70 7.16 -17.44 -1.83
C GLU A 70 7.53 -18.89 -1.46
N PRO A 71 8.28 -19.12 -0.36
CA PRO A 71 8.70 -20.43 0.06
C PRO A 71 7.57 -21.45 0.16
N VAL A 72 6.43 -21.04 0.74
CA VAL A 72 5.24 -21.91 0.85
C VAL A 72 4.70 -22.30 -0.52
N VAL A 73 4.71 -21.37 -1.49
CA VAL A 73 4.24 -21.63 -2.86
C VAL A 73 5.20 -22.54 -3.61
N HIS A 74 6.51 -22.36 -3.42
CA HIS A 74 7.52 -23.25 -3.99
C HIS A 74 7.34 -24.69 -3.49
N TRP A 75 7.15 -24.88 -2.19
CA TRP A 75 6.95 -26.22 -1.60
C TRP A 75 5.64 -26.89 -2.06
N GLU A 76 4.56 -26.10 -2.20
CA GLU A 76 3.28 -26.61 -2.68
C GLU A 76 3.29 -27.02 -4.16
N THR A 77 4.06 -26.32 -5.01
CA THR A 77 3.93 -26.43 -6.48
C THR A 77 5.18 -26.96 -7.18
N GLY A 78 6.35 -26.90 -6.53
CA GLY A 78 7.65 -27.20 -7.15
C GLY A 78 8.09 -26.19 -8.22
N LEU A 79 7.37 -25.07 -8.38
CA LEU A 79 7.63 -24.07 -9.42
C LEU A 79 8.50 -22.92 -8.91
N GLY A 80 9.30 -22.38 -9.82
CA GLY A 80 10.12 -21.18 -9.57
C GLY A 80 11.28 -21.40 -8.64
N GLN A 81 11.97 -20.32 -8.33
CA GLN A 81 12.99 -20.22 -7.27
C GLN A 81 12.36 -19.60 -6.03
N THR A 82 12.98 -19.77 -4.88
CA THR A 82 12.53 -19.16 -3.63
C THR A 82 13.74 -18.68 -2.81
N TRP A 83 13.47 -17.96 -1.73
CA TRP A 83 14.47 -17.52 -0.75
C TRP A 83 14.36 -18.32 0.55
N GLU A 84 15.43 -18.36 1.31
CA GLU A 84 15.52 -19.24 2.50
C GLU A 84 15.00 -18.58 3.78
N GLN A 85 14.96 -17.22 3.83
CA GLN A 85 14.56 -16.46 5.03
C GLN A 85 13.41 -15.53 4.70
N ASP A 86 12.43 -15.42 5.59
CA ASP A 86 11.24 -14.57 5.43
C ASP A 86 11.58 -13.08 5.24
N ASP A 87 12.74 -12.63 5.73
CA ASP A 87 13.25 -11.26 5.62
C ASP A 87 14.60 -11.22 4.88
N ASP A 88 14.68 -11.70 3.64
CA ASP A 88 15.91 -11.52 2.85
C ASP A 88 16.12 -10.02 2.55
N PRO A 89 17.15 -9.37 3.15
CA PRO A 89 17.37 -7.94 3.00
C PRO A 89 17.76 -7.52 1.57
N ASN A 90 17.99 -8.50 0.68
CA ASN A 90 18.38 -8.28 -0.71
C ASN A 90 17.26 -8.59 -1.71
N LEU A 91 16.08 -9.02 -1.25
CA LEU A 91 14.99 -9.37 -2.13
C LEU A 91 14.57 -8.19 -3.03
N ASP A 92 14.56 -6.98 -2.48
CA ASP A 92 14.27 -5.74 -3.22
C ASP A 92 15.30 -5.42 -4.32
N ARG A 93 16.54 -5.92 -4.18
CA ARG A 93 17.61 -5.76 -5.18
C ARG A 93 17.65 -6.89 -6.21
N LEU A 94 17.11 -8.05 -5.84
CA LEU A 94 17.11 -9.24 -6.69
C LEU A 94 15.98 -9.20 -7.73
N ILE A 95 14.80 -8.73 -7.31
CA ILE A 95 13.57 -8.77 -8.10
C ILE A 95 13.46 -7.52 -8.98
N ASP A 96 13.26 -7.71 -10.29
CA ASP A 96 13.09 -6.61 -11.24
C ASP A 96 11.66 -6.06 -11.23
N PHE A 97 10.65 -6.94 -11.21
CA PHE A 97 9.25 -6.57 -11.02
C PHE A 97 8.45 -7.71 -10.40
N ILE A 98 7.25 -7.41 -9.96
CA ILE A 98 6.35 -8.34 -9.28
C ILE A 98 5.12 -8.57 -10.13
N VAL A 99 4.74 -9.84 -10.32
CA VAL A 99 3.44 -10.26 -10.85
C VAL A 99 2.55 -10.65 -9.68
N CYS A 100 1.47 -9.91 -9.46
CA CYS A 100 0.53 -10.15 -8.39
C CYS A 100 -0.75 -10.80 -8.95
N LEU A 101 -1.05 -12.04 -8.53
CA LEU A 101 -2.24 -12.81 -8.92
C LEU A 101 -3.24 -12.84 -7.76
N GLY A 102 -4.29 -12.03 -7.83
CA GLY A 102 -5.29 -11.97 -6.77
C GLY A 102 -6.08 -10.67 -6.76
N GLY A 103 -6.57 -10.25 -5.59
CA GLY A 103 -7.26 -8.99 -5.37
C GLY A 103 -6.39 -7.99 -4.59
N ASP A 104 -7.03 -6.89 -4.15
CA ASP A 104 -6.38 -5.80 -3.41
C ASP A 104 -5.60 -6.27 -2.18
N GLY A 105 -6.14 -7.25 -1.42
CA GLY A 105 -5.44 -7.84 -0.26
C GLY A 105 -4.11 -8.52 -0.59
N THR A 106 -3.93 -9.00 -1.83
CA THR A 106 -2.65 -9.58 -2.28
C THR A 106 -1.61 -8.49 -2.52
N ILE A 107 -2.03 -7.31 -2.96
CA ILE A 107 -1.16 -6.15 -3.14
C ILE A 107 -0.75 -5.56 -1.79
N LEU A 108 -1.65 -5.54 -0.81
CA LEU A 108 -1.30 -5.20 0.59
C LEU A 108 -0.22 -6.14 1.13
N TRP A 109 -0.30 -7.43 0.78
CA TRP A 109 0.74 -8.40 1.14
C TRP A 109 2.08 -8.07 0.47
N VAL A 110 2.09 -7.75 -0.82
CA VAL A 110 3.30 -7.28 -1.53
C VAL A 110 3.90 -6.06 -0.83
N SER A 111 3.09 -5.07 -0.47
CA SER A 111 3.57 -3.89 0.26
C SER A 111 4.26 -4.22 1.58
N ASN A 112 3.72 -5.21 2.32
CA ASN A 112 4.30 -5.65 3.60
C ASN A 112 5.59 -6.46 3.43
N LEU A 113 5.68 -7.27 2.35
CA LEU A 113 6.88 -8.05 2.04
C LEU A 113 8.08 -7.14 1.71
N PHE A 114 7.81 -5.92 1.22
CA PHE A 114 8.82 -4.93 0.88
C PHE A 114 8.65 -3.65 1.72
N PRO A 115 9.12 -3.63 2.98
CA PRO A 115 8.95 -2.48 3.87
C PRO A 115 9.72 -1.23 3.38
N ARG A 116 10.74 -1.39 2.54
CA ARG A 116 11.49 -0.32 1.88
C ARG A 116 11.12 -0.22 0.41
N ALA A 117 12.10 -0.22 -0.48
CA ALA A 117 11.88 -0.13 -1.92
C ALA A 117 11.06 -1.33 -2.43
N VAL A 118 10.02 -1.04 -3.20
CA VAL A 118 9.15 -2.06 -3.80
C VAL A 118 9.45 -2.10 -5.30
N PRO A 119 9.79 -3.27 -5.87
CA PRO A 119 9.85 -3.43 -7.32
C PRO A 119 8.49 -3.09 -7.97
N PRO A 120 8.46 -2.62 -9.25
CA PRO A 120 7.21 -2.37 -9.95
C PRO A 120 6.24 -3.56 -9.89
N VAL A 121 4.97 -3.30 -9.60
CA VAL A 121 3.95 -4.33 -9.41
C VAL A 121 2.96 -4.30 -10.56
N VAL A 122 2.86 -5.38 -11.32
CA VAL A 122 1.74 -5.63 -12.25
C VAL A 122 0.75 -6.56 -11.59
N SER A 123 -0.50 -6.12 -11.47
CA SER A 123 -1.53 -6.81 -10.69
C SER A 123 -2.68 -7.28 -11.56
N PHE A 124 -3.02 -8.57 -11.43
CA PHE A 124 -4.08 -9.22 -12.18
C PHE A 124 -5.22 -9.63 -11.25
N ALA A 125 -6.43 -9.13 -11.52
CA ALA A 125 -7.64 -9.55 -10.84
C ALA A 125 -7.98 -11.00 -11.26
N MET A 126 -8.09 -11.88 -10.27
CA MET A 126 -8.51 -13.27 -10.47
C MET A 126 -10.01 -13.43 -10.11
N GLY A 127 -10.81 -12.53 -10.63
CA GLY A 127 -12.26 -12.37 -10.37
C GLY A 127 -12.68 -10.94 -10.68
N SER A 128 -13.49 -10.32 -9.82
CA SER A 128 -13.87 -8.91 -10.00
C SER A 128 -12.66 -7.99 -9.90
N LEU A 129 -12.63 -6.96 -10.75
CA LEU A 129 -11.60 -5.93 -10.74
C LEU A 129 -11.68 -5.14 -9.42
N GLY A 130 -10.53 -4.93 -8.75
CA GLY A 130 -10.42 -4.12 -7.53
C GLY A 130 -9.88 -2.73 -7.81
N PHE A 131 -9.64 -1.97 -6.72
CA PHE A 131 -9.03 -0.64 -6.81
C PHE A 131 -7.53 -0.67 -7.03
N LEU A 132 -6.87 -1.77 -6.66
CA LEU A 132 -5.43 -1.96 -6.79
C LEU A 132 -5.08 -2.92 -7.94
N THR A 133 -6.04 -3.68 -8.46
CA THR A 133 -5.84 -4.61 -9.56
C THR A 133 -6.23 -3.97 -10.89
N ALA A 134 -5.22 -3.54 -11.67
CA ALA A 134 -5.44 -2.80 -12.90
C ALA A 134 -5.81 -3.68 -14.11
N PHE A 135 -5.40 -4.97 -14.09
CA PHE A 135 -5.48 -5.87 -15.24
C PHE A 135 -6.40 -7.05 -14.96
N ALA A 136 -7.16 -7.45 -15.98
CA ALA A 136 -7.94 -8.69 -15.97
C ALA A 136 -7.04 -9.90 -16.30
N GLU A 137 -7.46 -11.10 -15.91
CA GLU A 137 -6.74 -12.37 -16.11
C GLU A 137 -6.36 -12.61 -17.58
N GLU A 138 -7.26 -12.31 -18.50
CA GLU A 138 -7.07 -12.55 -19.94
C GLU A 138 -5.94 -11.73 -20.54
N SER A 139 -5.61 -10.59 -19.90
CA SER A 139 -4.56 -9.68 -20.36
C SER A 139 -3.15 -10.09 -19.92
N ILE A 140 -2.99 -11.14 -19.09
CA ILE A 140 -1.69 -11.57 -18.53
C ILE A 140 -0.58 -11.67 -19.59
N PRO A 141 -0.75 -12.39 -20.73
CA PRO A 141 0.35 -12.53 -21.70
C PRO A 141 0.79 -11.18 -22.26
N LYS A 142 -0.19 -10.36 -22.69
CA LYS A 142 0.08 -9.05 -23.28
C LYS A 142 0.70 -8.08 -22.27
N ALA A 143 0.17 -8.03 -21.05
CA ALA A 143 0.69 -7.12 -20.02
C ALA A 143 2.14 -7.49 -19.63
N ILE A 144 2.47 -8.77 -19.51
CA ILE A 144 3.85 -9.22 -19.27
C ILE A 144 4.75 -8.84 -20.47
N ASP A 145 4.27 -8.97 -21.71
CA ASP A 145 5.01 -8.56 -22.90
C ASP A 145 5.33 -7.07 -22.87
N ASP A 146 4.32 -6.25 -22.59
CA ASP A 146 4.45 -4.79 -22.51
C ASP A 146 5.42 -4.37 -21.37
N VAL A 147 5.31 -4.99 -20.20
CA VAL A 147 6.20 -4.73 -19.06
C VAL A 147 7.65 -5.09 -19.41
N VAL A 148 7.90 -6.27 -19.95
CA VAL A 148 9.25 -6.72 -20.33
C VAL A 148 9.84 -5.85 -21.42
N ALA A 149 9.03 -5.34 -22.34
CA ALA A 149 9.44 -4.40 -23.38
C ALA A 149 9.70 -2.97 -22.86
N GLY A 150 9.29 -2.65 -21.61
CA GLY A 150 9.34 -1.29 -21.05
C GLY A 150 8.26 -0.36 -21.57
N ASN A 151 7.15 -0.92 -22.08
CA ASN A 151 6.00 -0.18 -22.64
C ASN A 151 4.84 -0.19 -21.62
N PHE A 152 5.02 0.46 -20.49
CA PHE A 152 4.00 0.51 -19.44
C PHE A 152 3.97 1.86 -18.74
N PHE A 153 2.83 2.17 -18.17
CA PHE A 153 2.62 3.29 -17.26
C PHE A 153 2.57 2.80 -15.83
N PHE A 154 2.79 3.69 -14.88
CA PHE A 154 2.69 3.35 -13.47
C PHE A 154 2.17 4.52 -12.64
N THR A 155 1.64 4.17 -11.49
CA THR A 155 1.21 5.06 -10.42
C THR A 155 2.08 4.85 -9.20
N MET A 156 2.61 5.91 -8.63
CA MET A 156 3.31 5.85 -7.34
C MET A 156 2.30 5.92 -6.20
N ARG A 157 1.95 4.78 -5.62
CA ARG A 157 1.03 4.74 -4.49
C ARG A 157 1.76 5.04 -3.20
N SER A 158 1.42 6.15 -2.57
CA SER A 158 2.02 6.58 -1.30
C SER A 158 1.76 5.55 -0.19
N ARG A 159 2.68 5.46 0.76
CA ARG A 159 2.55 4.67 1.99
C ARG A 159 2.75 5.55 3.20
N LEU A 160 2.23 5.12 4.34
CA LEU A 160 2.53 5.73 5.64
C LEU A 160 3.48 4.83 6.42
N VAL A 161 4.26 5.44 7.29
CA VAL A 161 5.08 4.74 8.28
C VAL A 161 4.68 5.22 9.66
N ALA A 162 4.59 4.28 10.61
CA ALA A 162 4.33 4.58 12.01
C ALA A 162 5.32 3.90 12.95
N HIS A 163 5.52 4.51 14.10
CA HIS A 163 6.23 3.92 15.23
C HIS A 163 5.69 4.47 16.55
N VAL A 164 5.94 3.71 17.61
CA VAL A 164 5.56 4.11 18.97
C VAL A 164 6.71 4.86 19.66
N VAL A 165 6.35 5.93 20.34
CA VAL A 165 7.23 6.66 21.27
C VAL A 165 6.67 6.42 22.67
N HIS A 166 7.49 5.89 23.58
CA HIS A 166 7.12 5.61 24.96
C HIS A 166 6.98 6.89 25.78
N ALA A 167 6.37 6.79 26.97
CA ALA A 167 6.16 7.92 27.89
C ALA A 167 7.47 8.60 28.33
N ASP A 168 8.58 7.87 28.35
CA ASP A 168 9.92 8.39 28.65
C ASP A 168 10.62 9.06 27.45
N GLY A 169 9.96 9.10 26.29
CA GLY A 169 10.49 9.67 25.06
C GLY A 169 11.34 8.71 24.21
N THR A 170 11.51 7.46 24.63
CA THR A 170 12.24 6.47 23.82
C THR A 170 11.37 5.96 22.67
N GLU A 171 11.99 5.76 21.49
CA GLU A 171 11.31 5.28 20.29
C GLU A 171 11.46 3.77 20.15
N GLU A 172 10.36 3.09 19.82
CA GLU A 172 10.43 1.69 19.36
C GLU A 172 11.21 1.60 18.04
N ARG A 173 12.03 0.56 17.90
CA ARG A 173 12.77 0.31 16.64
C ARG A 173 11.87 -0.18 15.54
N GLU A 174 10.80 -0.87 15.91
CA GLU A 174 9.83 -1.40 14.96
C GLU A 174 9.13 -0.27 14.22
N ARG A 175 9.03 -0.42 12.90
CA ARG A 175 8.36 0.53 12.01
C ARG A 175 7.26 -0.22 11.25
N HIS A 176 6.05 0.26 11.36
CA HIS A 176 4.89 -0.30 10.65
C HIS A 176 4.65 0.53 9.39
N VAL A 177 4.71 -0.13 8.25
CA VAL A 177 4.46 0.51 6.94
C VAL A 177 3.12 0.04 6.42
N VAL A 178 2.25 0.98 6.00
CA VAL A 178 0.92 0.67 5.47
C VAL A 178 0.71 1.26 4.09
N LEU A 179 -0.04 0.56 3.27
CA LEU A 179 -0.50 1.03 1.96
C LEU A 179 -1.88 1.69 2.04
N ASN A 180 -2.79 1.17 2.88
CA ASN A 180 -4.12 1.73 3.05
C ASN A 180 -4.20 2.65 4.26
N GLU A 181 -4.22 2.09 5.48
CA GLU A 181 -4.53 2.88 6.68
C GLU A 181 -3.94 2.32 7.97
N ILE A 182 -3.82 3.21 8.93
CA ILE A 182 -3.59 2.93 10.34
C ILE A 182 -4.88 3.26 11.08
N VAL A 183 -5.40 2.33 11.85
CA VAL A 183 -6.58 2.52 12.70
C VAL A 183 -6.16 2.51 14.15
N VAL A 184 -6.60 3.53 14.92
CA VAL A 184 -6.44 3.57 16.38
C VAL A 184 -7.85 3.53 16.98
N ASP A 185 -8.23 2.43 17.60
CA ASP A 185 -9.59 2.23 18.10
C ASP A 185 -9.63 1.67 19.52
N ARG A 186 -10.83 1.60 20.08
CA ARG A 186 -11.09 1.12 21.44
C ARG A 186 -10.95 -0.40 21.62
N GLY A 187 -10.72 -1.15 20.54
CA GLY A 187 -10.74 -2.60 20.55
C GLY A 187 -12.08 -3.15 21.06
N SER A 188 -12.03 -4.11 21.95
CA SER A 188 -13.24 -4.73 22.57
C SER A 188 -13.84 -3.91 23.71
N ARG A 189 -13.34 -2.70 24.01
CA ARG A 189 -13.84 -1.85 25.10
C ARG A 189 -15.10 -1.11 24.67
N SER A 190 -16.01 -0.84 25.63
CA SER A 190 -17.24 -0.08 25.37
C SER A 190 -17.05 1.43 25.47
N GLN A 191 -16.03 1.88 26.22
CA GLN A 191 -15.75 3.31 26.38
C GLN A 191 -15.03 3.86 25.17
N LEU A 192 -15.32 5.13 24.84
CA LEU A 192 -14.64 5.87 23.77
C LEU A 192 -13.15 6.05 24.07
N ILE A 193 -12.33 6.09 23.03
CA ILE A 193 -10.94 6.52 23.15
C ILE A 193 -10.87 8.01 23.41
N ASP A 194 -9.85 8.43 24.15
CA ASP A 194 -9.46 9.83 24.38
C ASP A 194 -8.02 9.98 23.93
N LEU A 195 -7.77 10.81 22.90
CA LEU A 195 -6.46 11.00 22.32
C LEU A 195 -6.18 12.48 22.10
N ASP A 196 -4.94 12.89 22.39
CA ASP A 196 -4.42 14.18 21.98
C ASP A 196 -3.69 14.05 20.63
N VAL A 197 -4.08 14.85 19.62
CA VAL A 197 -3.47 14.81 18.29
C VAL A 197 -2.76 16.10 18.00
N LYS A 198 -1.52 15.97 17.52
CA LYS A 198 -0.65 17.08 17.08
C LYS A 198 -0.25 16.87 15.62
N VAL A 199 -0.07 17.99 14.90
CA VAL A 199 0.49 18.04 13.54
C VAL A 199 1.74 18.92 13.60
N ASP A 200 2.88 18.37 13.19
CA ASP A 200 4.19 19.07 13.25
C ASP A 200 4.47 19.71 14.63
N GLY A 201 4.13 18.96 15.69
CA GLY A 201 4.27 19.39 17.07
C GLY A 201 3.18 20.35 17.57
N ASN A 202 2.35 20.92 16.71
CA ASN A 202 1.27 21.84 17.09
C ASN A 202 0.00 21.07 17.47
N PRO A 203 -0.69 21.42 18.56
CA PRO A 203 -1.97 20.82 18.92
C PRO A 203 -3.00 21.01 17.79
N MET A 204 -3.60 19.90 17.33
CA MET A 204 -4.64 19.92 16.33
C MET A 204 -6.03 19.74 16.96
N THR A 205 -6.23 18.66 17.70
CA THR A 205 -7.53 18.33 18.30
C THR A 205 -7.40 17.25 19.37
N LYS A 206 -8.49 17.11 20.15
CA LYS A 206 -8.73 15.92 20.98
C LYS A 206 -9.71 15.01 20.25
N VAL A 207 -9.44 13.71 20.25
CA VAL A 207 -10.31 12.71 19.66
C VAL A 207 -11.08 12.00 20.78
N LEU A 208 -12.39 12.17 20.81
CA LEU A 208 -13.30 11.38 21.63
C LEU A 208 -14.23 10.63 20.67
N ALA A 209 -13.96 9.34 20.43
CA ALA A 209 -14.59 8.56 19.38
C ALA A 209 -14.49 7.05 19.66
N ASP A 210 -15.11 6.21 18.83
CA ASP A 210 -14.81 4.78 18.79
C ASP A 210 -13.40 4.51 18.26
N GLY A 211 -12.93 5.38 17.37
CA GLY A 211 -11.60 5.30 16.79
C GLY A 211 -11.25 6.51 15.92
N VAL A 212 -10.05 6.50 15.41
CA VAL A 212 -9.56 7.42 14.37
C VAL A 212 -8.70 6.64 13.37
N MET A 213 -8.78 7.03 12.12
CA MET A 213 -8.06 6.40 11.03
C MET A 213 -7.17 7.42 10.34
N ILE A 214 -5.93 7.02 10.07
CA ILE A 214 -4.98 7.77 9.27
C ILE A 214 -4.75 6.97 7.99
N SER A 215 -5.21 7.50 6.86
CA SER A 215 -5.25 6.76 5.60
C SER A 215 -4.45 7.47 4.51
N THR A 216 -3.90 6.67 3.60
CA THR A 216 -3.37 7.16 2.34
C THR A 216 -4.50 7.48 1.36
N PRO A 217 -4.24 8.20 0.25
CA PRO A 217 -5.20 8.31 -0.84
C PRO A 217 -5.64 6.95 -1.41
N THR A 218 -4.74 5.96 -1.46
CA THR A 218 -5.07 4.59 -1.84
C THR A 218 -6.10 3.98 -0.90
N GLY A 219 -5.92 4.12 0.42
CA GLY A 219 -6.85 3.64 1.45
C GLY A 219 -8.17 4.42 1.50
N SER A 220 -8.27 5.57 0.83
CA SER A 220 -9.51 6.37 0.80
C SER A 220 -10.71 5.64 0.21
N THR A 221 -10.47 4.60 -0.58
CA THR A 221 -11.50 3.72 -1.17
C THR A 221 -11.68 2.41 -0.39
N ALA A 222 -10.95 2.22 0.71
CA ALA A 222 -11.04 1.07 1.62
C ALA A 222 -11.89 1.41 2.86
N TYR A 223 -11.38 1.14 4.06
CA TYR A 223 -12.14 1.36 5.30
C TYR A 223 -12.45 2.85 5.55
N ALA A 224 -11.58 3.75 5.12
CA ALA A 224 -11.82 5.20 5.23
C ALA A 224 -13.12 5.63 4.55
N LEU A 225 -13.47 5.04 3.39
CA LEU A 225 -14.74 5.31 2.71
C LEU A 225 -15.94 4.89 3.55
N ALA A 226 -15.90 3.68 4.13
CA ALA A 226 -16.97 3.17 4.99
C ALA A 226 -17.13 3.99 6.27
N ALA A 227 -16.06 4.63 6.76
CA ALA A 227 -16.08 5.55 7.90
C ALA A 227 -16.54 6.98 7.52
N GLY A 228 -16.99 7.21 6.29
CA GLY A 228 -17.49 8.52 5.81
C GLY A 228 -16.40 9.47 5.34
N GLY A 229 -15.19 8.97 5.11
CA GLY A 229 -14.10 9.72 4.46
C GLY A 229 -14.38 9.99 2.98
N SER A 230 -13.77 11.02 2.42
CA SER A 230 -13.87 11.31 1.00
C SER A 230 -12.95 10.39 0.19
N MET A 231 -13.38 10.01 -1.01
CA MET A 231 -12.50 9.40 -1.99
C MET A 231 -11.45 10.43 -2.44
N VAL A 232 -10.19 10.04 -2.42
CA VAL A 232 -9.06 10.88 -2.85
C VAL A 232 -8.31 10.13 -3.94
N HIS A 233 -8.08 10.81 -5.07
CA HIS A 233 -7.33 10.24 -6.18
C HIS A 233 -5.89 9.91 -5.72
N PRO A 234 -5.32 8.74 -6.06
CA PRO A 234 -4.00 8.32 -5.59
C PRO A 234 -2.86 9.29 -5.91
N GLY A 235 -2.98 10.09 -6.97
CA GLY A 235 -2.02 11.13 -7.33
C GLY A 235 -2.07 12.41 -6.47
N VAL A 236 -3.00 12.51 -5.51
CA VAL A 236 -3.05 13.65 -4.58
C VAL A 236 -2.10 13.37 -3.40
N PRO A 237 -1.06 14.19 -3.19
CA PRO A 237 -0.13 14.01 -2.07
C PRO A 237 -0.82 14.42 -0.75
N GLY A 238 -1.45 13.48 -0.08
CA GLY A 238 -2.22 13.75 1.12
C GLY A 238 -2.34 12.59 2.09
N ILE A 239 -2.70 12.92 3.31
CA ILE A 239 -3.04 11.99 4.40
C ILE A 239 -4.47 12.29 4.82
N LEU A 240 -5.32 11.27 4.86
CA LEU A 240 -6.67 11.41 5.36
C LEU A 240 -6.68 11.14 6.86
N PHE A 241 -7.30 12.04 7.61
CA PHE A 241 -7.58 11.89 9.03
C PHE A 241 -9.09 11.72 9.21
N VAL A 242 -9.53 10.52 9.53
CA VAL A 242 -10.94 10.12 9.48
C VAL A 242 -11.39 9.62 10.87
N PRO A 243 -12.31 10.33 11.57
CA PRO A 243 -12.87 9.84 12.82
C PRO A 243 -13.83 8.67 12.57
N ILE A 244 -13.85 7.72 13.50
CA ILE A 244 -14.77 6.58 13.52
C ILE A 244 -15.79 6.80 14.63
N CYS A 245 -17.06 7.01 14.28
CA CYS A 245 -18.16 7.25 15.23
C CYS A 245 -17.80 8.29 16.32
N PRO A 246 -17.44 9.53 15.95
CA PRO A 246 -17.02 10.54 16.91
C PRO A 246 -18.20 10.98 17.79
N HIS A 247 -17.89 11.37 19.04
CA HIS A 247 -18.87 11.89 19.97
C HIS A 247 -19.49 13.22 19.52
N THR A 248 -18.70 14.06 18.82
CA THR A 248 -19.16 15.38 18.35
C THR A 248 -19.50 15.34 16.87
N LEU A 249 -20.67 15.89 16.49
CA LEU A 249 -21.14 15.93 15.12
C LEU A 249 -20.29 16.83 14.20
N SER A 250 -19.55 17.78 14.76
CA SER A 250 -18.67 18.69 14.02
C SER A 250 -17.32 18.06 13.61
N PHE A 251 -16.97 16.90 14.18
CA PHE A 251 -15.73 16.22 13.84
C PHE A 251 -15.88 15.49 12.52
N ARG A 252 -15.33 16.08 11.46
CA ARG A 252 -15.41 15.60 10.08
C ARG A 252 -14.04 15.12 9.59
N PRO A 253 -14.00 14.20 8.61
CA PRO A 253 -12.75 13.85 7.95
C PRO A 253 -12.02 15.06 7.40
N LEU A 254 -10.69 15.04 7.50
CA LEU A 254 -9.77 16.04 6.96
C LEU A 254 -8.79 15.39 5.99
N VAL A 255 -8.33 16.16 5.01
CA VAL A 255 -7.18 15.81 4.16
C VAL A 255 -6.05 16.77 4.51
N LEU A 256 -4.92 16.22 4.92
CA LEU A 256 -3.70 16.93 5.28
C LEU A 256 -2.63 16.70 4.20
N PRO A 257 -1.64 17.59 4.05
CA PRO A 257 -0.49 17.32 3.20
C PRO A 257 0.25 16.06 3.65
N ASP A 258 0.82 15.30 2.73
CA ASP A 258 1.60 14.08 3.03
C ASP A 258 2.97 14.36 3.69
N SER A 259 3.39 15.64 3.70
CA SER A 259 4.62 16.11 4.33
C SER A 259 4.52 16.30 5.84
N VAL A 260 3.31 16.27 6.43
CA VAL A 260 3.13 16.48 7.87
C VAL A 260 3.46 15.25 8.70
N ILE A 261 3.85 15.47 9.95
CA ILE A 261 4.02 14.44 10.96
C ILE A 261 2.85 14.51 11.93
N LEU A 262 2.09 13.42 12.04
CA LEU A 262 1.01 13.27 13.01
C LEU A 262 1.54 12.58 14.26
N THR A 263 1.27 13.15 15.42
CA THR A 263 1.53 12.54 16.73
C THR A 263 0.19 12.32 17.43
N ILE A 264 -0.13 11.05 17.71
CA ILE A 264 -1.37 10.61 18.35
C ILE A 264 -0.99 10.10 19.73
N GLN A 265 -1.24 10.89 20.76
CA GLN A 265 -0.83 10.62 22.14
C GLN A 265 -2.02 10.08 22.95
N VAL A 266 -1.78 9.03 23.72
CA VAL A 266 -2.72 8.54 24.74
C VAL A 266 -2.45 9.31 26.03
N PRO A 267 -3.37 10.17 26.50
CA PRO A 267 -3.18 10.91 27.76
C PRO A 267 -3.00 9.97 28.96
N GLU A 268 -2.29 10.40 30.00
CA GLU A 268 -2.18 9.66 31.26
C GLU A 268 -3.55 9.43 31.92
N THR A 269 -4.49 10.35 31.68
CA THR A 269 -5.85 10.30 32.19
C THR A 269 -6.81 9.44 31.36
N ALA A 270 -6.35 8.89 30.22
CA ALA A 270 -7.19 8.10 29.34
C ALA A 270 -7.78 6.90 30.08
N ARG A 271 -9.09 6.68 29.88
CA ARG A 271 -9.82 5.54 30.47
C ARG A 271 -9.55 4.22 29.76
N VAL A 272 -9.27 4.31 28.48
CA VAL A 272 -9.01 3.17 27.57
C VAL A 272 -7.62 3.29 26.99
N GLU A 273 -6.91 2.20 26.96
CA GLU A 273 -5.69 2.04 26.16
C GLU A 273 -6.09 1.52 24.79
N PRO A 274 -6.01 2.33 23.74
CA PRO A 274 -6.47 1.96 22.40
C PRO A 274 -5.54 0.95 21.76
N VAL A 275 -6.00 0.37 20.66
CA VAL A 275 -5.23 -0.55 19.82
C VAL A 275 -4.98 0.13 18.47
N ALA A 276 -3.72 0.22 18.06
CA ALA A 276 -3.35 0.58 16.72
C ALA A 276 -3.29 -0.67 15.85
N SER A 277 -3.89 -0.64 14.66
CA SER A 277 -3.80 -1.69 13.66
C SER A 277 -3.29 -1.14 12.32
N PHE A 278 -2.54 -1.95 11.58
CA PHE A 278 -1.80 -1.54 10.38
C PHE A 278 -2.26 -2.41 9.20
N ASP A 279 -2.92 -1.81 8.21
CA ASP A 279 -3.56 -2.51 7.07
C ASP A 279 -4.41 -3.72 7.53
N GLY A 280 -5.05 -3.61 8.69
CA GLY A 280 -5.92 -4.64 9.27
C GLY A 280 -5.21 -5.92 9.74
N LYS A 281 -3.88 -5.96 9.81
CA LYS A 281 -3.12 -7.20 10.11
C LYS A 281 -2.40 -7.17 11.45
N GLN A 282 -1.42 -6.30 11.60
CA GLN A 282 -0.62 -6.18 12.82
C GLN A 282 -1.37 -5.31 13.83
N GLN A 283 -1.26 -5.63 15.11
CA GLN A 283 -1.89 -4.85 16.18
C GLN A 283 -0.90 -4.52 17.28
N ARG A 284 -0.93 -3.28 17.75
CA ARG A 284 -0.13 -2.77 18.86
C ARG A 284 -1.03 -2.00 19.84
N ARG A 285 -1.10 -2.44 21.08
CA ARG A 285 -1.79 -1.71 22.14
C ARG A 285 -0.97 -0.51 22.55
N LEU A 286 -1.56 0.67 22.53
CA LEU A 286 -0.94 1.91 23.00
C LEU A 286 -1.26 2.11 24.48
N ARG A 287 -0.22 2.28 25.31
CA ARG A 287 -0.35 2.51 26.73
C ARG A 287 -0.54 4.00 27.01
N ARG A 288 -0.97 4.34 28.22
CA ARG A 288 -1.02 5.73 28.67
C ARG A 288 0.36 6.37 28.60
N GLY A 289 0.42 7.64 28.20
CA GLY A 289 1.67 8.37 27.95
C GLY A 289 2.37 8.06 26.63
N GLU A 290 2.08 6.91 26.00
CA GLU A 290 2.66 6.57 24.71
C GLU A 290 2.05 7.40 23.57
N SER A 291 2.82 7.60 22.52
CA SER A 291 2.40 8.27 21.30
C SER A 291 2.65 7.38 20.08
N LEU A 292 1.72 7.36 19.14
CA LEU A 292 1.92 6.84 17.80
C LEU A 292 2.30 8.00 16.88
N VAL A 293 3.49 7.94 16.31
CA VAL A 293 3.98 8.93 15.33
C VAL A 293 3.76 8.37 13.94
N VAL A 294 3.09 9.14 13.07
CA VAL A 294 2.74 8.74 11.70
C VAL A 294 3.24 9.79 10.72
N ALA A 295 3.87 9.36 9.65
CA ALA A 295 4.37 10.22 8.58
C ALA A 295 4.24 9.54 7.20
N GLY A 296 4.35 10.33 6.13
CA GLY A 296 4.50 9.80 4.78
C GLY A 296 5.79 8.97 4.66
N TRP A 297 5.68 7.76 4.06
CA TRP A 297 6.85 6.91 3.84
C TRP A 297 7.51 7.24 2.51
N ARG A 298 8.82 7.41 2.51
CA ARG A 298 9.60 7.80 1.31
C ARG A 298 9.65 6.73 0.21
N TYR A 299 9.19 5.51 0.47
CA TYR A 299 9.18 4.40 -0.48
C TYR A 299 7.74 4.08 -0.88
N PRO A 300 7.22 4.65 -1.98
CA PRO A 300 5.91 4.31 -2.52
C PRO A 300 5.91 2.93 -3.17
N VAL A 301 4.72 2.43 -3.50
CA VAL A 301 4.56 1.23 -4.34
C VAL A 301 4.35 1.66 -5.79
N PRO A 302 5.27 1.32 -6.72
CA PRO A 302 5.09 1.57 -8.14
C PRO A 302 4.09 0.55 -8.72
N ALA A 303 2.84 0.93 -8.87
CA ALA A 303 1.79 0.08 -9.44
C ALA A 303 1.65 0.32 -10.94
N ILE A 304 1.86 -0.74 -11.74
CA ILE A 304 1.72 -0.67 -13.20
C ILE A 304 0.25 -0.57 -13.57
N CYS A 305 -0.08 0.31 -14.52
CA CYS A 305 -1.43 0.60 -14.98
C CYS A 305 -1.53 0.62 -16.53
N HIS A 306 -2.76 0.59 -17.08
CA HIS A 306 -2.99 0.47 -18.53
C HIS A 306 -2.62 1.74 -19.32
N ALA A 307 -3.27 2.84 -18.99
CA ALA A 307 -3.25 4.04 -19.84
C ALA A 307 -3.16 5.31 -18.99
N GLY A 308 -2.53 5.20 -17.82
CA GLY A 308 -2.44 6.27 -16.86
C GLY A 308 -3.41 6.10 -15.70
N GLU A 309 -2.97 6.62 -14.58
CA GLU A 309 -3.57 6.50 -13.25
C GLU A 309 -5.06 6.88 -13.21
N THR A 310 -5.40 7.98 -13.87
CA THR A 310 -6.73 8.59 -13.80
C THR A 310 -7.81 7.68 -14.43
N GLY A 311 -7.52 7.07 -15.58
CA GLY A 311 -8.49 6.23 -16.29
C GLY A 311 -8.83 4.96 -15.53
N ASP A 312 -7.82 4.28 -15.00
CA ASP A 312 -8.01 3.04 -14.25
C ASP A 312 -8.69 3.28 -12.91
N TRP A 313 -8.35 4.39 -12.21
CA TRP A 313 -8.99 4.73 -10.94
C TRP A 313 -10.48 5.07 -11.11
N PHE A 314 -10.85 5.91 -12.09
CA PHE A 314 -12.27 6.22 -12.34
C PHE A 314 -13.07 5.01 -12.79
N ARG A 315 -12.47 4.09 -13.57
CA ARG A 315 -13.10 2.81 -13.91
C ARG A 315 -13.38 2.01 -12.63
N ALA A 316 -12.39 1.86 -11.75
CA ALA A 316 -12.57 1.15 -10.49
C ALA A 316 -13.65 1.79 -9.59
N VAL A 317 -13.69 3.13 -9.48
CA VAL A 317 -14.74 3.86 -8.74
C VAL A 317 -16.12 3.57 -9.32
N LYS A 318 -16.27 3.64 -10.65
CA LYS A 318 -17.54 3.41 -11.32
C LYS A 318 -17.99 1.95 -11.20
N ASP A 319 -17.10 1.00 -11.46
CA ASP A 319 -17.46 -0.40 -11.59
C ASP A 319 -17.59 -1.10 -10.24
N SER A 320 -16.72 -0.74 -9.26
CA SER A 320 -16.74 -1.38 -7.93
C SER A 320 -17.73 -0.73 -6.96
N LEU A 321 -17.98 0.58 -7.07
CA LEU A 321 -18.88 1.30 -6.16
C LEU A 321 -20.23 1.66 -6.80
N LEU A 322 -20.42 1.37 -8.09
CA LEU A 322 -21.59 1.84 -8.86
C LEU A 322 -21.82 3.37 -8.67
N TRP A 323 -20.73 4.11 -8.60
CA TRP A 323 -20.74 5.52 -8.22
C TRP A 323 -21.60 6.36 -9.18
N ASN A 324 -22.58 7.07 -8.62
CA ASN A 324 -23.54 7.90 -9.33
C ASN A 324 -24.38 7.15 -10.39
N VAL A 325 -24.57 5.83 -10.24
CA VAL A 325 -25.46 5.04 -11.08
C VAL A 325 -26.87 5.14 -10.53
N ARG A 326 -27.83 5.56 -11.34
CA ARG A 326 -29.26 5.62 -10.97
C ARG A 326 -29.82 4.20 -10.88
N GLY A 327 -30.42 3.83 -9.75
CA GLY A 327 -31.10 2.55 -9.56
C GLY A 327 -30.21 1.41 -9.06
N ALA A 328 -29.05 1.73 -8.48
CA ALA A 328 -28.24 0.75 -7.76
C ALA A 328 -28.70 0.61 -6.31
#